data_12a4ce6337b70ee7cc6376f1349961ef
#
_entry.id   12a4ce6337b70ee7cc6376f1349961ef
#
_cell.length_a   1.000
_cell.length_b   1.000
_cell.length_c   1.000
_cell.angle_alpha   90.00
_cell.angle_beta   90.00
_cell.angle_gamma   90.00
#
_symmetry.space_group_name_H-M   'P 1'
#
loop_
_entity.id
_entity.type
_entity.pdbx_description
1 polymer ?
#
loop_
_entity_poly.entity_id
_entity_poly.type
_entity_poly.pdbx_seq_one_letter_code
_entity_poly.pdbx_strand_id
1 'polypeptide(L)'
;IFVSGHDKNLQYLEDDGIPQIISGTAVTNTQKVKKDKDDHIASTDVGYAKLTVFKDGSSKVEFYSVANGNSQKIGEHQIKRERISIDEVSYHSKNEFGDTYKASVYTKEETNKSGLYKWFWGDHYRDVYSREIEAPVLFIDTLPGNPKAIREGGGHQSRSLRIKGDDDHEYTLREVRKSALRFLQSFIKNHYVRDYMKETIAEDLVSDFYTTAHPYAPFAVNDLLQAIDIYHANPKLYYVPKQENLGIYNEDYGDKLYMLEEHVGDENKSFEDFGDADDILSTADMLLEQRESKDIQIDESVFIRARIMDMLLGDWDRHNDQWRWAEFKQDDDKKIYKAIPRDRDQAFSKYDGVAVSLLKFGVPDFRPMQSYGPDIKSVKWLNRDGYVLDKAFINGATWEEWKEQAEYIQNNLTDSKIDAAFAALPDDVQDESIEQIKKDLKARRANIVDIAKRYYTYQKKFETVIGTEDDDQFLITRKDNGITQIQIINEDDELVFDEEYTKDETKEIWIYGLDGDDEFKVEGNGSNYIRLNILGGEENDIYDFENSRKTKLYDYKSKDNTIKNAGKKWLVDSYEINTYDPDKRKYDQNVLLPSIAFDPDAGFQVGVKDTYTKYGLTNNPFKAQHTFDARYY
;
A
#
# COMPACT_ATOMS: atom_id res chain seq x y z
N ILE A 1 20.29 16.46 7.55
CA ILE A 1 19.89 17.55 8.47
C ILE A 1 18.49 17.28 8.95
N PHE A 2 18.27 17.16 10.27
CA PHE A 2 16.95 17.11 10.87
C PHE A 2 16.54 18.51 11.32
N VAL A 3 15.28 18.88 11.05
CA VAL A 3 14.70 20.15 11.51
C VAL A 3 13.44 19.85 12.28
N SER A 4 13.33 20.33 13.51
CA SER A 4 12.14 20.17 14.35
C SER A 4 11.73 21.48 15.01
N GLY A 5 10.46 21.57 15.45
CA GLY A 5 9.91 22.78 16.03
C GLY A 5 9.23 22.62 17.39
N HIS A 6 9.19 21.43 17.98
CA HIS A 6 8.33 21.15 19.16
C HIS A 6 8.92 21.55 20.51
N ASP A 7 10.25 21.58 20.66
CA ASP A 7 10.92 21.66 21.98
C ASP A 7 10.97 23.07 22.62
N LYS A 8 10.30 24.07 22.02
CA LYS A 8 10.16 25.44 22.53
C LYS A 8 11.48 26.13 22.92
N ASN A 9 12.52 25.86 22.14
CA ASN A 9 13.86 26.46 22.26
C ASN A 9 14.55 26.52 20.90
N LEU A 10 15.75 27.11 20.84
CA LEU A 10 16.59 27.16 19.65
C LEU A 10 17.86 26.37 19.92
N GLN A 11 18.12 25.32 19.12
CA GLN A 11 19.33 24.52 19.29
C GLN A 11 19.91 24.10 17.93
N TYR A 12 21.24 24.02 17.90
CA TYR A 12 21.98 23.25 16.93
C TYR A 12 22.73 22.16 17.65
N LEU A 13 22.45 20.94 17.31
CA LEU A 13 23.09 19.74 17.84
C LEU A 13 23.72 18.98 16.68
N GLU A 14 24.73 18.20 16.97
CA GLU A 14 25.33 17.29 16.00
C GLU A 14 25.62 15.96 16.73
N ASP A 15 25.05 14.89 16.23
CA ASP A 15 25.23 13.55 16.75
C ASP A 15 25.70 12.65 15.61
N ASP A 16 26.85 12.00 15.76
CA ASP A 16 27.51 11.18 14.73
C ASP A 16 27.59 11.85 13.35
N GLY A 17 27.92 13.16 13.33
CA GLY A 17 28.00 13.93 12.09
C GLY A 17 26.65 14.31 11.48
N ILE A 18 25.53 14.03 12.15
CA ILE A 18 24.19 14.37 11.69
C ILE A 18 23.70 15.67 12.34
N PRO A 19 23.58 16.76 11.57
CA PRO A 19 23.08 18.03 12.08
C PRO A 19 21.60 17.97 12.44
N GLN A 20 21.26 18.46 13.64
CA GLN A 20 19.88 18.64 14.12
C GLN A 20 19.65 20.13 14.43
N ILE A 21 18.60 20.69 13.85
CA ILE A 21 18.18 22.07 14.04
C ILE A 21 16.82 22.08 14.75
N ILE A 22 16.78 22.67 15.93
CA ILE A 22 15.53 22.88 16.67
C ILE A 22 15.17 24.36 16.60
N SER A 23 13.95 24.66 16.09
CA SER A 23 13.42 26.03 15.96
C SER A 23 11.99 26.07 16.48
N GLY A 24 11.82 25.92 17.79
CA GLY A 24 10.52 25.72 18.45
C GLY A 24 9.97 26.91 19.23
N THR A 25 10.55 28.12 19.14
CA THR A 25 10.24 29.23 20.02
C THR A 25 9.39 30.36 19.43
N ALA A 26 8.36 30.04 18.65
CA ALA A 26 7.42 31.07 18.17
C ALA A 26 6.44 31.59 19.25
N VAL A 27 6.52 31.07 20.49
CA VAL A 27 5.63 31.38 21.62
C VAL A 27 6.42 31.73 22.88
N THR A 28 5.77 32.47 23.81
CA THR A 28 6.38 33.00 25.03
C THR A 28 6.76 31.97 26.11
N ASN A 29 6.31 30.72 26.02
CA ASN A 29 6.64 29.65 26.96
C ASN A 29 7.83 28.83 26.47
N THR A 30 9.03 29.35 26.67
CA THR A 30 10.27 28.66 26.33
C THR A 30 10.65 27.59 27.36
N GLN A 31 11.25 26.48 26.91
CA GLN A 31 11.78 25.44 27.79
C GLN A 31 13.27 25.64 28.04
N LYS A 32 13.71 25.38 29.27
CA LYS A 32 15.14 25.48 29.65
C LYS A 32 15.94 24.42 28.89
N VAL A 33 17.05 24.85 28.30
CA VAL A 33 18.03 23.98 27.66
C VAL A 33 19.23 23.86 28.61
N LYS A 34 19.71 22.63 28.83
CA LYS A 34 21.03 22.40 29.43
C LYS A 34 22.07 22.48 28.30
N LYS A 35 22.99 23.45 28.39
CA LYS A 35 24.16 23.44 27.51
C LYS A 35 25.08 22.29 27.90
N ASP A 36 25.27 21.36 26.96
CA ASP A 36 26.34 20.38 27.05
C ASP A 36 27.61 20.94 26.34
N LYS A 37 28.75 20.28 26.54
CA LYS A 37 30.05 20.76 25.99
C LYS A 37 30.10 20.76 24.45
N ASP A 38 29.24 19.91 23.83
CA ASP A 38 29.16 19.72 22.38
C ASP A 38 28.03 20.51 21.71
N ASP A 39 27.23 21.28 22.48
CA ASP A 39 26.19 22.15 21.95
C ASP A 39 26.77 23.37 21.27
N HIS A 40 26.70 23.44 19.96
CA HIS A 40 27.20 24.59 19.20
C HIS A 40 26.34 25.84 19.43
N ILE A 41 25.00 25.67 19.52
CA ILE A 41 24.05 26.76 19.81
C ILE A 41 22.91 26.19 20.66
N ALA A 42 22.63 26.84 21.79
CA ALA A 42 21.48 26.54 22.63
C ALA A 42 20.92 27.82 23.26
N SER A 43 19.70 28.22 22.95
CA SER A 43 19.03 29.41 23.49
C SER A 43 17.58 29.13 23.84
N THR A 44 17.14 29.79 24.94
CA THR A 44 15.76 29.83 25.38
C THR A 44 15.00 31.07 24.91
N ASP A 45 15.65 31.93 24.11
CA ASP A 45 15.05 33.13 23.58
C ASP A 45 13.93 32.80 22.59
N VAL A 46 12.90 33.63 22.55
CA VAL A 46 11.91 33.60 21.47
C VAL A 46 12.62 33.96 20.15
N GLY A 47 12.41 33.15 19.11
CA GLY A 47 13.15 33.38 17.88
C GLY A 47 12.92 32.32 16.80
N TYR A 48 13.79 32.29 15.83
CA TYR A 48 13.70 31.37 14.70
C TYR A 48 15.11 30.99 14.19
N ALA A 49 15.17 29.85 13.49
CA ALA A 49 16.32 29.43 12.71
C ALA A 49 16.08 29.69 11.22
N LYS A 50 17.13 30.13 10.51
CA LYS A 50 17.15 30.30 9.05
C LYS A 50 18.19 29.33 8.48
N LEU A 51 17.73 28.34 7.73
CA LEU A 51 18.59 27.43 6.99
C LEU A 51 18.75 27.94 5.55
N THR A 52 19.99 28.13 5.12
CA THR A 52 20.35 28.47 3.75
C THR A 52 21.10 27.30 3.13
N VAL A 53 20.60 26.77 2.03
CA VAL A 53 21.27 25.71 1.26
C VAL A 53 21.88 26.34 0.02
N PHE A 54 23.16 26.12 -0.21
CA PHE A 54 23.88 26.63 -1.36
C PHE A 54 23.89 25.64 -2.51
N LYS A 55 24.14 26.13 -3.73
CA LYS A 55 24.18 25.31 -4.95
C LYS A 55 25.22 24.19 -4.92
N ASP A 56 26.30 24.37 -4.14
CA ASP A 56 27.33 23.36 -3.93
C ASP A 56 26.93 22.28 -2.91
N GLY A 57 25.70 22.36 -2.35
CA GLY A 57 25.16 21.44 -1.37
C GLY A 57 25.62 21.70 0.06
N SER A 58 26.53 22.67 0.31
CA SER A 58 26.79 23.15 1.66
C SER A 58 25.57 23.88 2.23
N SER A 59 25.48 23.99 3.53
CA SER A 59 24.35 24.67 4.18
C SER A 59 24.84 25.52 5.34
N LYS A 60 24.13 26.61 5.62
CA LYS A 60 24.36 27.45 6.77
C LYS A 60 23.07 27.62 7.56
N VAL A 61 23.13 27.39 8.86
CA VAL A 61 22.04 27.72 9.77
C VAL A 61 22.39 28.95 10.59
N GLU A 62 21.47 29.90 10.66
CA GLU A 62 21.56 31.12 11.44
C GLU A 62 20.40 31.17 12.43
N PHE A 63 20.67 31.45 13.68
CA PHE A 63 19.68 31.57 14.75
C PHE A 63 19.49 33.03 15.13
N TYR A 64 18.23 33.43 15.27
CA TYR A 64 17.82 34.78 15.60
C TYR A 64 16.93 34.78 16.83
N SER A 65 17.25 35.64 17.83
CA SER A 65 16.29 35.98 18.89
C SER A 65 15.43 37.15 18.42
N VAL A 66 14.16 37.17 18.89
CA VAL A 66 13.20 38.24 18.59
C VAL A 66 12.72 38.88 19.88
N ALA A 67 12.95 40.17 20.01
CA ALA A 67 12.48 40.98 21.13
C ALA A 67 11.93 42.32 20.62
N ASN A 68 10.73 42.72 21.09
CA ASN A 68 10.08 43.97 20.72
C ASN A 68 9.98 44.20 19.19
N GLY A 69 9.77 43.15 18.43
CA GLY A 69 9.67 43.22 16.96
C GLY A 69 11.01 43.30 16.21
N ASN A 70 12.13 43.30 16.91
CA ASN A 70 13.45 43.30 16.30
C ASN A 70 14.11 41.92 16.39
N SER A 71 14.76 41.52 15.30
CA SER A 71 15.52 40.27 15.24
C SER A 71 16.99 40.52 15.45
N GLN A 72 17.61 39.77 16.34
CA GLN A 72 19.07 39.82 16.57
C GLN A 72 19.64 38.41 16.32
N LYS A 73 20.69 38.33 15.52
CA LYS A 73 21.42 37.08 15.29
C LYS A 73 22.18 36.68 16.56
N ILE A 74 21.92 35.46 17.05
CA ILE A 74 22.52 34.91 18.28
C ILE A 74 23.54 33.82 18.00
N GLY A 75 23.58 33.29 16.79
CA GLY A 75 24.57 32.31 16.39
C GLY A 75 24.42 31.86 14.94
N GLU A 76 25.48 31.24 14.45
CA GLU A 76 25.45 30.55 13.13
C GLU A 76 26.37 29.34 13.16
N HIS A 77 26.02 28.36 12.32
CA HIS A 77 26.86 27.20 12.07
C HIS A 77 26.88 26.88 10.57
N GLN A 78 28.07 26.55 10.07
CA GLN A 78 28.28 26.14 8.68
C GLN A 78 28.30 24.62 8.62
N ILE A 79 27.34 24.03 7.92
CA ILE A 79 27.24 22.57 7.71
C ILE A 79 27.98 22.26 6.41
N LYS A 80 29.13 21.62 6.53
CA LYS A 80 29.87 21.11 5.37
C LYS A 80 29.25 19.78 4.94
N ARG A 81 28.97 19.65 3.67
CA ARG A 81 28.64 18.34 3.09
C ARG A 81 29.99 17.70 2.69
N GLU A 82 30.30 16.53 3.22
CA GLU A 82 31.28 15.68 2.57
C GLU A 82 30.67 15.24 1.22
N ARG A 83 31.18 15.81 0.14
CA ARG A 83 30.92 15.31 -1.19
C ARG A 83 31.93 14.19 -1.45
N ILE A 84 31.41 13.00 -1.76
CA ILE A 84 32.19 12.06 -2.57
C ILE A 84 32.42 12.79 -3.90
N SER A 85 33.67 13.14 -4.21
CA SER A 85 34.00 13.70 -5.50
C SER A 85 33.64 12.67 -6.57
N ILE A 86 32.94 13.08 -7.64
CA ILE A 86 32.64 12.18 -8.78
C ILE A 86 33.96 11.62 -9.36
N ASP A 87 35.05 12.37 -9.24
CA ASP A 87 36.37 11.95 -9.69
C ASP A 87 36.99 10.82 -8.84
N GLU A 88 36.44 10.52 -7.67
CA GLU A 88 36.88 9.43 -6.78
C GLU A 88 36.02 8.16 -6.94
N VAL A 89 34.94 8.22 -7.74
CA VAL A 89 34.07 7.06 -7.98
C VAL A 89 34.73 6.14 -9.00
N SER A 90 35.01 4.90 -8.60
CA SER A 90 35.49 3.85 -9.51
C SER A 90 34.32 3.25 -10.28
N TYR A 91 34.43 3.17 -11.60
CA TYR A 91 33.47 2.50 -12.46
C TYR A 91 34.18 1.69 -13.56
N HIS A 92 33.44 0.73 -14.11
CA HIS A 92 33.95 -0.19 -15.12
C HIS A 92 33.85 0.39 -16.53
N SER A 93 34.78 -0.01 -17.39
CA SER A 93 34.66 0.21 -18.82
C SER A 93 33.71 -0.80 -19.45
N LYS A 94 32.92 -0.39 -20.46
CA LYS A 94 32.04 -1.29 -21.23
C LYS A 94 32.78 -2.48 -21.80
N ASN A 95 34.04 -2.31 -22.15
CA ASN A 95 34.87 -3.37 -22.72
C ASN A 95 35.27 -4.47 -21.73
N GLU A 96 35.00 -4.30 -20.44
CA GLU A 96 35.27 -5.29 -19.39
C GLU A 96 34.17 -6.36 -19.33
N PHE A 97 33.01 -6.09 -19.95
CA PHE A 97 31.83 -6.97 -19.92
C PHE A 97 31.50 -7.48 -21.31
N GLY A 98 30.99 -8.72 -21.38
CA GLY A 98 30.25 -9.24 -22.53
C GLY A 98 28.79 -8.76 -22.53
N ASP A 99 27.98 -9.37 -23.39
CA ASP A 99 26.53 -9.07 -23.45
C ASP A 99 25.80 -9.55 -22.21
N THR A 100 26.35 -10.52 -21.49
CA THR A 100 25.78 -11.12 -20.28
C THR A 100 26.81 -11.20 -19.15
N TYR A 101 26.31 -11.29 -17.91
CA TYR A 101 27.13 -11.48 -16.71
C TYR A 101 26.47 -12.47 -15.76
N LYS A 102 27.25 -13.33 -15.12
CA LYS A 102 26.76 -14.30 -14.14
C LYS A 102 26.71 -13.68 -12.74
N ALA A 103 25.52 -13.64 -12.16
CA ALA A 103 25.29 -13.09 -10.83
C ALA A 103 24.18 -13.85 -10.10
N SER A 104 24.17 -13.76 -8.77
CA SER A 104 23.09 -14.27 -7.92
C SER A 104 22.56 -13.15 -7.01
N VAL A 105 21.33 -13.30 -6.49
CA VAL A 105 20.72 -12.32 -5.57
C VAL A 105 21.34 -12.42 -4.18
N TYR A 106 21.55 -13.65 -3.69
CA TYR A 106 22.22 -13.95 -2.43
C TYR A 106 23.41 -14.86 -2.66
N THR A 107 24.32 -14.91 -1.69
CA THR A 107 25.39 -15.90 -1.67
C THR A 107 24.86 -17.27 -1.22
N LYS A 108 25.63 -18.32 -1.49
CA LYS A 108 25.29 -19.68 -1.02
C LYS A 108 25.30 -19.79 0.50
N GLU A 109 26.15 -19.01 1.17
CA GLU A 109 26.25 -18.94 2.63
C GLU A 109 24.97 -18.37 3.25
N GLU A 110 24.40 -17.33 2.66
CA GLU A 110 23.16 -16.71 3.13
C GLU A 110 21.96 -17.66 3.03
N THR A 111 21.92 -18.50 2.01
CA THR A 111 20.78 -19.41 1.74
C THR A 111 20.94 -20.82 2.30
N ASN A 112 22.17 -21.22 2.68
CA ASN A 112 22.43 -22.55 3.21
C ASN A 112 21.91 -22.68 4.67
N LYS A 113 20.70 -23.16 4.81
CA LYS A 113 20.03 -23.36 6.11
C LYS A 113 19.92 -24.85 6.43
N SER A 114 20.01 -25.20 7.72
CA SER A 114 19.86 -26.59 8.20
C SER A 114 18.46 -27.14 7.92
N GLY A 115 18.32 -28.46 7.86
CA GLY A 115 17.03 -29.11 7.65
C GLY A 115 16.00 -28.77 8.75
N LEU A 116 16.43 -28.63 10.00
CA LEU A 116 15.55 -28.20 11.11
C LEU A 116 15.07 -26.74 10.92
N TYR A 117 15.95 -25.86 10.45
CA TYR A 117 15.61 -24.48 10.16
C TYR A 117 14.57 -24.41 9.03
N LYS A 118 14.80 -25.13 7.92
CA LYS A 118 13.87 -25.24 6.79
C LYS A 118 12.52 -25.82 7.19
N TRP A 119 12.48 -26.83 8.04
CA TRP A 119 11.23 -27.37 8.57
C TRP A 119 10.45 -26.34 9.38
N PHE A 120 11.13 -25.55 10.23
CA PHE A 120 10.49 -24.59 11.11
C PHE A 120 10.09 -23.30 10.37
N TRP A 121 11.02 -22.69 9.61
CA TRP A 121 10.78 -21.42 8.90
C TRP A 121 10.27 -21.58 7.47
N GLY A 122 10.32 -22.77 6.90
CA GLY A 122 9.95 -23.07 5.51
C GLY A 122 11.15 -23.35 4.63
N ASP A 123 10.92 -24.01 3.50
CA ASP A 123 11.95 -24.27 2.49
C ASP A 123 12.13 -23.09 1.54
N HIS A 124 11.05 -22.37 1.24
CA HIS A 124 10.99 -21.17 0.41
C HIS A 124 11.60 -21.38 -1.00
N TYR A 125 12.09 -20.32 -1.64
CA TYR A 125 12.84 -20.33 -2.90
C TYR A 125 14.33 -20.07 -2.70
N ARG A 126 14.92 -20.40 -1.52
CA ARG A 126 16.32 -20.08 -1.16
C ARG A 126 17.31 -20.50 -2.21
N ASP A 127 17.17 -21.70 -2.78
CA ASP A 127 18.11 -22.23 -3.77
C ASP A 127 18.10 -21.41 -5.07
N VAL A 128 16.95 -20.80 -5.42
CA VAL A 128 16.82 -19.91 -6.57
C VAL A 128 17.53 -18.57 -6.33
N TYR A 129 17.48 -18.06 -5.09
CA TYR A 129 18.16 -16.80 -4.72
C TYR A 129 19.69 -16.90 -4.81
N SER A 130 20.28 -18.04 -4.49
CA SER A 130 21.74 -18.24 -4.54
C SER A 130 22.25 -18.89 -5.83
N ARG A 131 21.37 -19.14 -6.77
CA ARG A 131 21.73 -19.63 -8.08
C ARG A 131 22.32 -18.52 -8.92
N GLU A 132 23.49 -18.75 -9.48
CA GLU A 132 24.04 -17.84 -10.49
C GLU A 132 23.22 -17.97 -11.78
N ILE A 133 22.74 -16.85 -12.27
CA ILE A 133 22.02 -16.72 -13.52
C ILE A 133 22.81 -15.88 -14.51
N GLU A 134 22.65 -16.15 -15.78
CA GLU A 134 23.23 -15.35 -16.85
C GLU A 134 22.25 -14.21 -17.20
N ALA A 135 22.54 -12.99 -16.71
CA ALA A 135 21.72 -11.82 -16.93
C ALA A 135 22.34 -10.88 -17.98
N PRO A 136 21.54 -10.25 -18.86
CA PRO A 136 22.03 -9.21 -19.76
C PRO A 136 22.69 -8.08 -18.98
N VAL A 137 23.80 -7.55 -19.51
CA VAL A 137 24.51 -6.40 -18.92
C VAL A 137 23.88 -5.09 -19.41
N LEU A 138 23.55 -4.20 -18.48
CA LEU A 138 22.99 -2.90 -18.79
C LEU A 138 23.96 -1.77 -18.43
N PHE A 139 24.43 -1.07 -19.45
CA PHE A 139 24.93 0.30 -19.28
C PHE A 139 23.78 1.25 -19.58
N ILE A 140 23.35 2.01 -18.58
CA ILE A 140 22.10 2.80 -18.66
C ILE A 140 22.12 3.87 -19.76
N ASP A 141 23.29 4.32 -20.18
CA ASP A 141 23.48 5.23 -21.32
C ASP A 141 23.13 4.59 -22.69
N THR A 142 22.88 3.27 -22.73
CA THR A 142 22.41 2.59 -23.95
C THR A 142 20.89 2.60 -24.10
N LEU A 143 20.16 3.00 -23.06
CA LEU A 143 18.71 3.18 -23.11
C LEU A 143 18.34 4.47 -23.90
N PRO A 144 17.14 4.55 -24.46
CA PRO A 144 16.64 5.76 -25.10
C PRO A 144 16.80 6.98 -24.17
N GLY A 145 17.16 8.13 -24.75
CA GLY A 145 17.37 9.36 -23.99
C GLY A 145 18.64 9.43 -23.14
N ASN A 146 19.56 8.43 -23.20
CA ASN A 146 20.81 8.42 -22.43
C ASN A 146 20.59 8.73 -20.92
N PRO A 147 19.79 7.93 -20.22
CA PRO A 147 19.37 8.26 -18.86
C PRO A 147 20.53 8.36 -17.87
N LYS A 148 20.32 9.18 -16.84
CA LYS A 148 21.23 9.36 -15.68
C LYS A 148 20.47 9.14 -14.39
N ALA A 149 21.16 8.65 -13.38
CA ALA A 149 20.61 8.52 -12.05
C ALA A 149 20.31 9.90 -11.45
N ILE A 150 19.07 10.13 -11.01
CA ILE A 150 18.61 11.43 -10.49
C ILE A 150 18.30 11.42 -9.00
N ARG A 151 17.76 10.32 -8.48
CA ARG A 151 17.39 10.19 -7.05
C ARG A 151 17.15 8.75 -6.63
N GLU A 152 17.31 8.48 -5.35
CA GLU A 152 16.81 7.23 -4.76
C GLU A 152 15.28 7.23 -4.76
N GLY A 153 14.71 6.08 -5.09
CA GLY A 153 13.27 5.85 -4.95
C GLY A 153 12.87 5.55 -3.51
N GLY A 154 11.62 5.89 -3.19
CA GLY A 154 11.01 5.49 -1.92
C GLY A 154 10.50 4.05 -2.00
N GLY A 155 11.03 3.14 -1.19
CA GLY A 155 10.53 1.78 -1.05
C GLY A 155 10.84 1.26 0.33
N HIS A 156 9.87 0.55 0.93
CA HIS A 156 10.04 0.00 2.27
C HIS A 156 10.87 -1.30 2.28
N GLN A 157 10.96 -1.98 1.15
CA GLN A 157 11.61 -3.30 1.05
C GLN A 157 12.75 -3.34 0.04
N SER A 158 12.62 -2.73 -1.14
CA SER A 158 13.63 -2.76 -2.19
C SER A 158 14.36 -1.43 -2.30
N ARG A 159 15.66 -1.47 -2.59
CA ARG A 159 16.37 -0.28 -3.04
C ARG A 159 15.95 0.00 -4.48
N SER A 160 15.59 1.23 -4.77
CA SER A 160 15.28 1.65 -6.12
C SER A 160 15.99 2.95 -6.46
N LEU A 161 16.36 3.09 -7.71
CA LEU A 161 17.01 4.27 -8.24
C LEU A 161 16.20 4.78 -9.43
N ARG A 162 15.82 6.04 -9.39
CA ARG A 162 15.18 6.71 -10.51
C ARG A 162 16.25 7.17 -11.48
N ILE A 163 16.07 6.84 -12.75
CA ILE A 163 16.92 7.33 -13.85
C ILE A 163 16.04 8.08 -14.85
N LYS A 164 16.55 9.18 -15.38
CA LYS A 164 15.84 10.07 -16.29
C LYS A 164 16.67 10.32 -17.56
N GLY A 165 16.01 10.20 -18.72
CA GLY A 165 16.59 10.48 -20.03
C GLY A 165 16.55 11.97 -20.40
N ASP A 166 17.32 12.34 -21.42
CA ASP A 166 17.28 13.69 -22.03
C ASP A 166 15.95 13.95 -22.79
N ASP A 167 15.17 12.91 -23.00
CA ASP A 167 13.82 12.89 -23.57
C ASP A 167 12.70 13.03 -22.52
N ASP A 168 13.07 13.33 -21.28
CA ASP A 168 12.22 13.43 -20.10
C ASP A 168 11.60 12.12 -19.59
N HIS A 169 11.74 11.00 -20.29
CA HIS A 169 11.26 9.71 -19.81
C HIS A 169 12.02 9.23 -18.57
N GLU A 170 11.29 8.62 -17.66
CA GLU A 170 11.85 8.09 -16.41
C GLU A 170 11.72 6.56 -16.35
N TYR A 171 12.78 5.94 -15.84
CA TYR A 171 12.79 4.51 -15.54
C TYR A 171 13.13 4.29 -14.07
N THR A 172 12.76 3.13 -13.57
CA THR A 172 13.10 2.69 -12.21
C THR A 172 14.02 1.47 -12.29
N LEU A 173 15.21 1.58 -11.74
CA LEU A 173 16.06 0.44 -11.42
C LEU A 173 15.69 -0.02 -10.00
N ARG A 174 15.05 -1.18 -9.88
CA ARG A 174 14.68 -1.79 -8.62
C ARG A 174 15.60 -2.97 -8.34
N GLU A 175 16.39 -2.92 -7.25
CA GLU A 175 17.27 -4.02 -6.87
C GLU A 175 16.44 -5.30 -6.61
N VAL A 176 16.81 -6.43 -7.21
CA VAL A 176 16.14 -7.72 -7.00
C VAL A 176 16.31 -8.17 -5.55
N ARG A 177 17.46 -7.87 -4.96
CA ARG A 177 17.73 -8.08 -3.54
C ARG A 177 16.90 -7.11 -2.69
N LYS A 178 16.12 -7.63 -1.77
CA LYS A 178 15.36 -6.82 -0.81
C LYS A 178 16.18 -6.46 0.41
N SER A 179 15.92 -5.31 1.01
CA SER A 179 16.63 -4.78 2.19
C SER A 179 15.83 -4.99 3.46
N ALA A 180 16.28 -5.93 4.29
CA ALA A 180 15.70 -6.16 5.61
C ALA A 180 15.78 -4.92 6.51
N LEU A 181 16.88 -4.16 6.43
CA LEU A 181 17.06 -2.95 7.23
C LEU A 181 16.06 -1.84 6.88
N ARG A 182 15.71 -1.68 5.59
CA ARG A 182 14.67 -0.72 5.17
C ARG A 182 13.29 -1.14 5.72
N PHE A 183 12.98 -2.42 5.66
CA PHE A 183 11.74 -2.96 6.22
C PHE A 183 11.65 -2.78 7.73
N LEU A 184 12.70 -3.15 8.48
CA LEU A 184 12.75 -2.98 9.93
C LEU A 184 12.60 -1.51 10.33
N GLN A 185 13.24 -0.59 9.58
CA GLN A 185 13.08 0.84 9.80
C GLN A 185 11.65 1.32 9.52
N SER A 186 11.01 0.82 8.47
CA SER A 186 9.63 1.21 8.15
C SER A 186 8.63 0.73 9.20
N PHE A 187 8.93 -0.37 9.86
CA PHE A 187 8.13 -0.94 10.94
C PHE A 187 8.31 -0.17 12.26
N ILE A 188 9.55 0.31 12.53
CA ILE A 188 9.88 1.06 13.75
C ILE A 188 9.93 2.56 13.41
N LYS A 189 8.76 3.19 13.30
CA LYS A 189 8.62 4.57 12.79
C LYS A 189 9.23 5.66 13.68
N ASN A 190 9.36 5.41 15.00
CA ASN A 190 9.69 6.46 15.98
C ASN A 190 11.17 6.53 16.35
N HIS A 191 12.00 5.62 15.85
CA HIS A 191 13.42 5.55 16.16
C HIS A 191 14.19 5.16 14.91
N TYR A 192 15.37 5.76 14.71
CA TYR A 192 16.30 5.31 13.68
C TYR A 192 16.97 4.02 14.17
N VAL A 193 16.78 2.92 13.48
CA VAL A 193 17.24 1.59 13.93
C VAL A 193 18.16 0.89 12.93
N ARG A 194 18.40 1.47 11.74
CA ARG A 194 19.14 0.81 10.65
C ARG A 194 20.51 0.32 11.09
N ASP A 195 21.29 1.17 11.72
CA ASP A 195 22.67 0.85 12.09
C ASP A 195 22.74 -0.14 13.26
N TYR A 196 21.74 -0.08 14.16
CA TYR A 196 21.64 -1.00 15.29
C TYR A 196 21.12 -2.39 14.90
N MET A 197 20.41 -2.51 13.77
CA MET A 197 19.86 -3.78 13.28
C MET A 197 20.78 -4.47 12.26
N LYS A 198 21.81 -3.78 11.78
CA LYS A 198 22.79 -4.33 10.86
C LYS A 198 23.55 -5.49 11.50
N GLU A 199 23.73 -6.58 10.75
CA GLU A 199 24.42 -7.82 11.20
C GLU A 199 23.77 -8.48 12.44
N THR A 200 22.44 -8.31 12.60
CA THR A 200 21.67 -8.94 13.68
C THR A 200 20.86 -10.13 13.19
N ILE A 201 20.48 -11.00 14.13
CA ILE A 201 19.55 -12.13 13.87
C ILE A 201 18.21 -11.60 13.27
N ALA A 202 17.77 -10.40 13.62
CA ALA A 202 16.55 -9.81 13.09
C ALA A 202 16.69 -9.48 11.60
N GLU A 203 17.82 -8.93 11.18
CA GLU A 203 18.12 -8.68 9.76
C GLU A 203 18.19 -9.99 8.99
N ASP A 204 18.91 -10.99 9.51
CA ASP A 204 19.05 -12.30 8.89
C ASP A 204 17.70 -13.00 8.70
N LEU A 205 16.83 -12.93 9.73
CA LEU A 205 15.51 -13.56 9.69
C LEU A 205 14.59 -12.88 8.67
N VAL A 206 14.60 -11.54 8.60
CA VAL A 206 13.80 -10.80 7.62
C VAL A 206 14.34 -11.02 6.20
N SER A 207 15.66 -11.01 6.03
CA SER A 207 16.31 -11.32 4.73
C SER A 207 15.96 -12.73 4.26
N ASP A 208 15.96 -13.69 5.16
CA ASP A 208 15.56 -15.06 4.86
C ASP A 208 14.07 -15.18 4.52
N PHE A 209 13.21 -14.41 5.20
CA PHE A 209 11.77 -14.38 4.92
C PHE A 209 11.45 -13.84 3.52
N TYR A 210 12.26 -12.96 2.95
CA TYR A 210 12.08 -12.52 1.56
C TYR A 210 12.22 -13.63 0.53
N THR A 211 12.91 -14.72 0.87
CA THR A 211 13.00 -15.89 -0.02
C THR A 211 11.68 -16.65 -0.19
N THR A 212 10.61 -16.24 0.50
CA THR A 212 9.23 -16.71 0.27
C THR A 212 8.69 -16.28 -1.09
N ALA A 213 9.10 -15.12 -1.61
CA ALA A 213 8.77 -14.64 -2.95
C ALA A 213 9.76 -15.23 -3.98
N HIS A 214 9.27 -15.63 -5.16
CA HIS A 214 10.17 -16.10 -6.21
C HIS A 214 10.88 -14.92 -6.87
N PRO A 215 12.23 -14.88 -6.92
CA PRO A 215 12.94 -13.67 -7.35
C PRO A 215 12.76 -13.34 -8.84
N TYR A 216 12.43 -14.32 -9.68
CA TYR A 216 12.35 -14.15 -11.13
C TYR A 216 10.95 -14.41 -11.73
N ALA A 217 10.10 -15.23 -11.13
CA ALA A 217 8.76 -15.52 -11.67
C ALA A 217 7.91 -14.26 -11.92
N PRO A 218 8.01 -13.17 -11.13
CA PRO A 218 7.30 -11.93 -11.42
C PRO A 218 7.62 -11.28 -12.77
N PHE A 219 8.78 -11.55 -13.37
CA PHE A 219 9.12 -11.04 -14.71
C PHE A 219 8.24 -11.63 -15.83
N ALA A 220 7.60 -12.78 -15.60
CA ALA A 220 6.64 -13.35 -16.55
C ALA A 220 5.26 -12.68 -16.48
N VAL A 221 4.99 -11.82 -15.47
CA VAL A 221 3.64 -11.30 -15.23
C VAL A 221 3.21 -10.28 -16.27
N ASN A 222 4.14 -9.47 -16.81
CA ASN A 222 3.84 -8.52 -17.89
C ASN A 222 3.22 -9.20 -19.11
N ASP A 223 3.80 -10.29 -19.61
CA ASP A 223 3.27 -11.04 -20.75
C ASP A 223 1.89 -11.65 -20.44
N LEU A 224 1.67 -12.06 -19.18
CA LEU A 224 0.36 -12.55 -18.72
C LEU A 224 -0.68 -11.43 -18.69
N LEU A 225 -0.31 -10.20 -18.28
CA LEU A 225 -1.19 -9.03 -18.27
C LEU A 225 -1.50 -8.55 -19.69
N GLN A 226 -0.50 -8.50 -20.56
CA GLN A 226 -0.69 -8.19 -21.98
C GLN A 226 -1.66 -9.15 -22.65
N ALA A 227 -1.60 -10.44 -22.31
CA ALA A 227 -2.47 -11.47 -22.87
C ALA A 227 -3.97 -11.27 -22.58
N ILE A 228 -4.31 -10.41 -21.61
CA ILE A 228 -5.66 -10.11 -21.13
C ILE A 228 -5.99 -8.62 -21.13
N ASP A 229 -5.28 -7.82 -21.91
CA ASP A 229 -5.51 -6.38 -22.13
C ASP A 229 -5.58 -5.56 -20.83
N ILE A 230 -4.58 -5.72 -19.95
CA ILE A 230 -4.37 -4.88 -18.77
C ILE A 230 -3.09 -4.08 -18.97
N TYR A 231 -3.17 -2.76 -18.79
CA TYR A 231 -1.99 -1.89 -18.83
C TYR A 231 -0.97 -2.27 -17.75
N HIS A 232 0.31 -2.21 -18.07
CA HIS A 232 1.37 -2.67 -17.18
C HIS A 232 2.73 -2.06 -17.56
N ALA A 233 3.65 -1.98 -16.61
CA ALA A 233 5.06 -1.77 -16.91
C ALA A 233 5.71 -3.07 -17.40
N ASN A 234 6.82 -2.96 -18.15
CA ASN A 234 7.57 -4.10 -18.68
C ASN A 234 8.88 -4.30 -17.91
N PRO A 235 8.84 -4.96 -16.74
CA PRO A 235 10.04 -5.24 -15.99
C PRO A 235 10.97 -6.18 -16.74
N LYS A 236 12.25 -5.78 -16.88
CA LYS A 236 13.31 -6.58 -17.49
C LYS A 236 14.46 -6.78 -16.51
N LEU A 237 15.01 -7.99 -16.52
CA LEU A 237 16.14 -8.35 -15.65
C LEU A 237 17.45 -7.93 -16.28
N TYR A 238 18.31 -7.24 -15.50
CA TYR A 238 19.65 -6.86 -15.92
C TYR A 238 20.65 -6.98 -14.78
N TYR A 239 21.91 -7.22 -15.14
CA TYR A 239 23.06 -6.91 -14.31
C TYR A 239 23.53 -5.50 -14.64
N VAL A 240 23.61 -4.63 -13.63
CA VAL A 240 24.03 -3.22 -13.79
C VAL A 240 25.40 -3.05 -13.15
N PRO A 241 26.50 -2.93 -13.93
CA PRO A 241 27.83 -2.66 -13.39
C PRO A 241 27.98 -1.23 -12.90
N LYS A 242 29.00 -0.98 -12.09
CA LYS A 242 29.44 0.40 -11.78
C LYS A 242 29.78 1.13 -13.09
N GLN A 243 29.20 2.30 -13.31
CA GLN A 243 29.25 3.03 -14.58
C GLN A 243 29.08 4.55 -14.39
N GLU A 244 29.53 5.33 -15.38
CA GLU A 244 29.54 6.79 -15.29
C GLU A 244 28.14 7.37 -15.02
N ASN A 245 27.11 6.90 -15.71
CA ASN A 245 25.73 7.44 -15.60
C ASN A 245 25.04 7.14 -14.26
N LEU A 246 25.58 6.26 -13.42
CA LEU A 246 25.13 6.11 -12.03
C LEU A 246 25.66 7.23 -11.13
N GLY A 247 26.72 7.95 -11.52
CA GLY A 247 27.26 9.08 -10.78
C GLY A 247 27.61 8.72 -9.32
N ILE A 248 27.12 9.51 -8.39
CA ILE A 248 27.35 9.32 -6.94
C ILE A 248 26.70 8.06 -6.37
N TYR A 249 25.82 7.41 -7.11
CA TYR A 249 25.10 6.20 -6.69
C TYR A 249 25.88 4.90 -6.97
N ASN A 250 27.05 4.97 -7.61
CA ASN A 250 27.81 3.79 -8.02
C ASN A 250 28.11 2.81 -6.89
N GLU A 251 28.53 3.29 -5.71
CA GLU A 251 28.90 2.43 -4.59
C GLU A 251 27.71 1.65 -4.04
N ASP A 252 26.55 2.26 -4.03
CA ASP A 252 25.33 1.65 -3.48
C ASP A 252 24.57 0.82 -4.50
N TYR A 253 24.63 1.19 -5.78
CA TYR A 253 23.78 0.65 -6.84
C TYR A 253 24.55 -0.08 -7.97
N GLY A 254 25.86 -0.01 -8.04
CA GLY A 254 26.65 -0.75 -9.02
C GLY A 254 26.84 -2.22 -8.67
N ASP A 255 27.18 -3.03 -9.68
CA ASP A 255 27.55 -4.44 -9.58
C ASP A 255 26.46 -5.37 -9.00
N LYS A 256 25.21 -5.18 -9.41
CA LYS A 256 24.06 -5.92 -8.88
C LYS A 256 23.02 -6.28 -9.95
N LEU A 257 22.10 -7.19 -9.58
CA LEU A 257 20.93 -7.54 -10.37
C LEU A 257 19.76 -6.58 -10.10
N TYR A 258 19.19 -6.09 -11.19
CA TYR A 258 18.07 -5.15 -11.17
C TYR A 258 16.91 -5.60 -12.05
N MET A 259 15.73 -5.23 -11.60
CA MET A 259 14.55 -5.06 -12.43
C MET A 259 14.56 -3.62 -12.96
N LEU A 260 14.66 -3.45 -14.27
CA LEU A 260 14.44 -2.19 -14.96
C LEU A 260 12.98 -2.16 -15.43
N GLU A 261 12.25 -1.12 -15.08
CA GLU A 261 10.88 -0.90 -15.55
C GLU A 261 10.66 0.57 -15.90
N GLU A 262 9.75 0.84 -16.83
CA GLU A 262 9.24 2.18 -17.08
C GLU A 262 8.56 2.69 -15.80
N HIS A 263 8.82 3.93 -15.42
CA HIS A 263 8.08 4.52 -14.32
C HIS A 263 6.64 4.81 -14.73
N VAL A 264 5.70 4.28 -13.98
CA VAL A 264 4.27 4.52 -14.22
C VAL A 264 3.90 5.87 -13.64
N GLY A 265 3.93 6.91 -14.47
CA GLY A 265 3.67 8.29 -14.11
C GLY A 265 3.49 9.16 -15.36
N ASP A 266 3.09 10.41 -15.16
CA ASP A 266 2.72 11.36 -16.24
C ASP A 266 3.85 11.57 -17.25
N GLU A 267 5.12 11.48 -16.82
CA GLU A 267 6.28 11.61 -17.71
C GLU A 267 6.37 10.51 -18.78
N ASN A 268 5.68 9.38 -18.59
CA ASN A 268 5.66 8.24 -19.50
C ASN A 268 4.26 7.92 -20.05
N LYS A 269 3.30 8.79 -19.87
CA LYS A 269 1.89 8.58 -20.28
C LYS A 269 1.69 8.22 -21.74
N SER A 270 2.57 8.69 -22.63
CA SER A 270 2.56 8.39 -24.07
C SER A 270 3.02 6.99 -24.43
N PHE A 271 3.42 6.15 -23.47
CA PHE A 271 3.82 4.78 -23.78
C PHE A 271 2.58 3.92 -24.10
N GLU A 272 2.72 3.07 -25.14
CA GLU A 272 1.65 2.17 -25.59
C GLU A 272 1.19 1.23 -24.46
N ASP A 273 2.13 0.78 -23.61
CA ASP A 273 1.83 -0.08 -22.47
C ASP A 273 0.98 0.58 -21.38
N PHE A 274 0.88 1.92 -21.40
CA PHE A 274 -0.01 2.72 -20.56
C PHE A 274 -1.20 3.30 -21.36
N GLY A 275 -1.34 2.92 -22.63
CA GLY A 275 -2.46 3.21 -23.50
C GLY A 275 -2.42 4.57 -24.17
N ASP A 276 -1.27 5.26 -24.25
CA ASP A 276 -1.14 6.63 -24.77
C ASP A 276 -2.14 7.57 -24.07
N ALA A 277 -2.07 7.58 -22.74
CA ALA A 277 -3.00 8.25 -21.85
C ALA A 277 -2.86 9.79 -21.90
N ASP A 278 -3.92 10.51 -21.56
CA ASP A 278 -3.87 11.97 -21.39
C ASP A 278 -3.12 12.39 -20.13
N ASP A 279 -3.23 11.58 -19.04
CA ASP A 279 -2.52 11.75 -17.77
C ASP A 279 -2.39 10.41 -17.03
N ILE A 280 -1.51 10.33 -16.03
CA ILE A 280 -1.39 9.17 -15.12
C ILE A 280 -1.37 9.65 -13.68
N LEU A 281 -2.45 9.38 -12.95
CA LEU A 281 -2.65 9.82 -11.58
C LEU A 281 -2.35 8.74 -10.53
N SER A 282 -2.06 9.19 -9.30
CA SER A 282 -2.09 8.33 -8.14
C SER A 282 -3.54 7.97 -7.76
N THR A 283 -3.72 6.92 -6.95
CA THR A 283 -5.05 6.56 -6.43
C THR A 283 -5.68 7.68 -5.59
N ALA A 284 -4.85 8.41 -4.83
CA ALA A 284 -5.35 9.51 -4.00
C ALA A 284 -5.85 10.68 -4.85
N ASP A 285 -5.09 11.06 -5.88
CA ASP A 285 -5.46 12.17 -6.78
C ASP A 285 -6.72 11.81 -7.59
N MET A 286 -6.78 10.58 -8.12
CA MET A 286 -7.94 10.10 -8.87
C MET A 286 -9.22 10.07 -8.01
N LEU A 287 -9.12 9.62 -6.74
CA LEU A 287 -10.25 9.64 -5.80
C LEU A 287 -10.70 11.07 -5.47
N LEU A 288 -9.78 12.04 -5.42
CA LEU A 288 -10.15 13.45 -5.24
C LEU A 288 -10.92 13.98 -6.47
N GLU A 289 -10.40 13.74 -7.67
CA GLU A 289 -11.10 14.15 -8.90
C GLU A 289 -12.49 13.50 -9.02
N GLN A 290 -12.61 12.21 -8.68
CA GLN A 290 -13.90 11.51 -8.74
C GLN A 290 -14.96 12.09 -7.79
N ARG A 291 -14.55 12.73 -6.69
CA ARG A 291 -15.47 13.43 -5.78
C ARG A 291 -15.94 14.78 -6.34
N GLU A 292 -15.12 15.42 -7.17
CA GLU A 292 -15.42 16.73 -7.71
C GLU A 292 -16.41 16.69 -8.87
N SER A 293 -16.56 15.55 -9.58
CA SER A 293 -17.45 15.46 -10.73
C SER A 293 -17.96 14.03 -10.99
N LYS A 294 -19.27 13.91 -11.27
CA LYS A 294 -19.92 12.66 -11.72
C LYS A 294 -19.48 12.23 -13.14
N ASP A 295 -18.87 13.14 -13.91
CA ASP A 295 -18.35 12.87 -15.25
C ASP A 295 -17.01 12.11 -15.23
N ILE A 296 -16.48 11.86 -14.04
CA ILE A 296 -15.24 11.13 -13.81
C ILE A 296 -15.55 9.69 -13.38
N GLN A 297 -15.27 8.75 -14.28
CA GLN A 297 -15.59 7.34 -14.09
C GLN A 297 -14.33 6.47 -14.22
N ILE A 298 -14.35 5.30 -13.59
CA ILE A 298 -13.36 4.26 -13.85
C ILE A 298 -13.91 3.22 -14.81
N ASP A 299 -13.03 2.56 -15.55
CA ASP A 299 -13.37 1.36 -16.30
C ASP A 299 -13.45 0.18 -15.32
N GLU A 300 -14.65 -0.04 -14.76
CA GLU A 300 -14.91 -1.09 -13.77
C GLU A 300 -14.55 -2.48 -14.31
N SER A 301 -14.84 -2.73 -15.60
CA SER A 301 -14.54 -4.01 -16.24
C SER A 301 -13.05 -4.33 -16.23
N VAL A 302 -12.21 -3.36 -16.58
CA VAL A 302 -10.75 -3.49 -16.54
C VAL A 302 -10.26 -3.64 -15.09
N PHE A 303 -10.82 -2.88 -14.15
CA PHE A 303 -10.43 -3.01 -12.74
C PHE A 303 -10.83 -4.37 -12.16
N ILE A 304 -12.04 -4.87 -12.41
CA ILE A 304 -12.47 -6.23 -12.02
C ILE A 304 -11.52 -7.27 -12.61
N ARG A 305 -11.16 -7.15 -13.89
CA ARG A 305 -10.21 -8.05 -14.56
C ARG A 305 -8.84 -8.04 -13.88
N ALA A 306 -8.34 -6.87 -13.54
CA ALA A 306 -7.07 -6.70 -12.83
C ALA A 306 -7.12 -7.35 -11.42
N ARG A 307 -8.22 -7.19 -10.68
CA ARG A 307 -8.44 -7.81 -9.38
C ARG A 307 -8.56 -9.33 -9.45
N ILE A 308 -9.21 -9.86 -10.49
CA ILE A 308 -9.25 -11.32 -10.74
C ILE A 308 -7.85 -11.84 -11.08
N MET A 309 -7.05 -11.07 -11.83
CA MET A 309 -5.67 -11.43 -12.15
C MET A 309 -4.79 -11.43 -10.89
N ASP A 310 -4.96 -10.49 -9.95
CA ASP A 310 -4.26 -10.53 -8.65
C ASP A 310 -4.52 -11.85 -7.91
N MET A 311 -5.78 -12.30 -7.90
CA MET A 311 -6.14 -13.60 -7.32
C MET A 311 -5.49 -14.77 -8.06
N LEU A 312 -5.44 -14.70 -9.39
CA LEU A 312 -4.80 -15.72 -10.22
C LEU A 312 -3.31 -15.86 -9.91
N LEU A 313 -2.61 -14.73 -9.76
CA LEU A 313 -1.19 -14.65 -9.41
C LEU A 313 -0.91 -14.96 -7.93
N GLY A 314 -1.92 -14.87 -7.06
CA GLY A 314 -1.74 -14.98 -5.61
C GLY A 314 -1.08 -13.75 -4.99
N ASP A 315 -1.16 -12.63 -5.68
CA ASP A 315 -0.62 -11.34 -5.24
C ASP A 315 -1.59 -10.69 -4.25
N TRP A 316 -1.21 -10.69 -2.99
CA TRP A 316 -2.06 -10.22 -1.88
C TRP A 316 -1.80 -8.75 -1.49
N ASP A 317 -0.64 -8.19 -1.85
CA ASP A 317 -0.20 -6.85 -1.43
C ASP A 317 -0.73 -5.78 -2.40
N ARG A 318 -2.06 -5.58 -2.40
CA ARG A 318 -2.77 -4.73 -3.36
C ARG A 318 -3.36 -3.46 -2.73
N HIS A 319 -2.58 -2.79 -1.86
CA HIS A 319 -2.97 -1.51 -1.25
C HIS A 319 -2.94 -0.34 -2.27
N ASN A 320 -3.42 0.83 -1.86
CA ASN A 320 -3.64 2.00 -2.72
C ASN A 320 -2.44 2.39 -3.58
N ASP A 321 -1.21 2.33 -3.05
CA ASP A 321 -0.01 2.74 -3.78
C ASP A 321 0.42 1.74 -4.87
N GLN A 322 -0.16 0.53 -4.88
CA GLN A 322 0.08 -0.47 -5.91
C GLN A 322 -0.69 -0.23 -7.21
N TRP A 323 -1.32 0.93 -7.32
CA TRP A 323 -2.12 1.31 -8.47
C TRP A 323 -1.74 2.70 -8.98
N ARG A 324 -1.85 2.87 -10.31
CA ARG A 324 -1.90 4.14 -10.99
C ARG A 324 -3.09 4.11 -11.94
N TRP A 325 -3.51 5.29 -12.39
CA TRP A 325 -4.73 5.44 -13.15
C TRP A 325 -4.45 6.24 -14.41
N ALA A 326 -4.57 5.59 -15.57
CA ALA A 326 -4.45 6.23 -16.87
C ALA A 326 -5.75 6.96 -17.19
N GLU A 327 -5.67 8.28 -17.41
CA GLU A 327 -6.78 9.14 -17.78
C GLU A 327 -6.99 9.09 -19.30
N PHE A 328 -8.25 8.97 -19.71
CA PHE A 328 -8.69 9.09 -21.09
C PHE A 328 -9.85 10.08 -21.16
N LYS A 329 -9.61 11.24 -21.80
CA LYS A 329 -10.64 12.24 -22.04
C LYS A 329 -11.63 11.75 -23.07
N GLN A 330 -12.90 11.97 -22.80
CA GLN A 330 -14.02 11.69 -23.68
C GLN A 330 -14.66 13.00 -24.15
N ASP A 331 -15.64 12.91 -25.04
CA ASP A 331 -16.45 14.07 -25.43
C ASP A 331 -17.21 14.61 -24.18
N ASP A 332 -17.53 15.91 -24.20
CA ASP A 332 -18.29 16.62 -23.16
C ASP A 332 -17.60 16.65 -21.78
N ASP A 333 -16.27 16.81 -21.73
CA ASP A 333 -15.43 16.89 -20.53
C ASP A 333 -15.45 15.66 -19.63
N LYS A 334 -16.00 14.55 -20.10
CA LYS A 334 -15.98 13.27 -19.38
C LYS A 334 -14.58 12.65 -19.37
N LYS A 335 -14.26 11.95 -18.28
CA LYS A 335 -13.00 11.24 -18.12
C LYS A 335 -13.26 9.78 -17.74
N ILE A 336 -12.51 8.88 -18.36
CA ILE A 336 -12.48 7.47 -17.95
C ILE A 336 -11.07 7.13 -17.49
N TYR A 337 -10.99 6.57 -16.28
CA TYR A 337 -9.73 6.08 -15.72
C TYR A 337 -9.62 4.58 -15.87
N LYS A 338 -8.46 4.11 -16.35
CA LYS A 338 -8.11 2.68 -16.42
C LYS A 338 -6.98 2.36 -15.46
N ALA A 339 -7.14 1.28 -14.73
CA ALA A 339 -6.18 0.85 -13.73
C ALA A 339 -4.89 0.31 -14.33
N ILE A 340 -3.74 0.76 -13.82
CA ILE A 340 -2.40 0.21 -14.09
C ILE A 340 -1.88 -0.41 -12.80
N PRO A 341 -1.90 -1.74 -12.64
CA PRO A 341 -1.34 -2.42 -11.49
C PRO A 341 0.19 -2.36 -11.52
N ARG A 342 0.78 -2.07 -10.35
CA ARG A 342 2.24 -2.01 -10.15
C ARG A 342 2.69 -3.06 -9.17
N ASP A 343 4.00 -3.28 -9.10
CA ASP A 343 4.69 -4.08 -8.08
C ASP A 343 4.08 -5.47 -7.85
N ARG A 344 4.54 -6.46 -8.62
CA ARG A 344 4.06 -7.84 -8.59
C ARG A 344 4.96 -8.78 -7.80
N ASP A 345 5.73 -8.25 -6.86
CA ASP A 345 6.77 -8.98 -6.15
C ASP A 345 6.25 -10.06 -5.19
N GLN A 346 4.95 -10.04 -4.87
CA GLN A 346 4.30 -11.06 -4.05
C GLN A 346 3.63 -12.18 -4.88
N ALA A 347 3.65 -12.08 -6.22
CA ALA A 347 3.13 -13.13 -7.08
C ALA A 347 3.89 -14.45 -6.87
N PHE A 348 3.15 -15.57 -6.90
CA PHE A 348 3.68 -16.93 -6.80
C PHE A 348 4.46 -17.25 -5.51
N SER A 349 4.18 -16.52 -4.42
CA SER A 349 4.91 -16.67 -3.15
C SER A 349 4.65 -18.00 -2.45
N LYS A 350 5.69 -18.52 -1.77
CA LYS A 350 5.69 -19.78 -1.04
C LYS A 350 5.87 -19.53 0.47
N TYR A 351 4.77 -19.32 1.17
CA TYR A 351 4.75 -19.09 2.62
C TYR A 351 4.59 -20.40 3.40
N ASP A 352 5.55 -21.27 3.28
CA ASP A 352 5.61 -22.57 3.97
C ASP A 352 6.31 -22.47 5.34
N GLY A 353 6.36 -23.59 6.06
CA GLY A 353 6.97 -23.68 7.39
C GLY A 353 5.99 -23.61 8.55
N VAL A 354 6.41 -24.19 9.67
CA VAL A 354 5.60 -24.28 10.90
C VAL A 354 5.42 -22.88 11.54
N ALA A 355 6.51 -22.10 11.62
CA ALA A 355 6.49 -20.75 12.21
C ALA A 355 5.52 -19.82 11.46
N VAL A 356 5.56 -19.82 10.11
CA VAL A 356 4.65 -19.02 9.29
C VAL A 356 3.20 -19.44 9.52
N SER A 357 2.92 -20.74 9.68
CA SER A 357 1.58 -21.24 9.98
C SER A 357 1.08 -20.79 11.35
N LEU A 358 1.95 -20.77 12.37
CA LEU A 358 1.64 -20.27 13.71
C LEU A 358 1.39 -18.77 13.71
N LEU A 359 2.20 -18.00 12.98
CA LEU A 359 1.99 -16.55 12.82
C LEU A 359 0.64 -16.26 12.16
N LYS A 360 0.27 -16.95 11.08
CA LYS A 360 -1.05 -16.82 10.44
C LYS A 360 -2.21 -17.15 11.38
N PHE A 361 -2.02 -18.11 12.29
CA PHE A 361 -3.04 -18.45 13.28
C PHE A 361 -3.22 -17.30 14.28
N GLY A 362 -2.12 -16.81 14.86
CA GLY A 362 -2.14 -15.83 15.94
C GLY A 362 -2.34 -14.39 15.48
N VAL A 363 -1.79 -14.02 14.33
CA VAL A 363 -1.74 -12.63 13.85
C VAL A 363 -2.48 -12.49 12.53
N PRO A 364 -3.63 -11.78 12.49
CA PRO A 364 -4.42 -11.60 11.28
C PRO A 364 -3.65 -11.00 10.10
N ASP A 365 -2.66 -10.14 10.38
CA ASP A 365 -1.86 -9.47 9.35
C ASP A 365 -0.99 -10.42 8.52
N PHE A 366 -0.69 -11.63 9.00
CA PHE A 366 -0.01 -12.68 8.24
C PHE A 366 -0.94 -13.59 7.43
N ARG A 367 -2.26 -13.49 7.61
CA ARG A 367 -3.24 -14.36 6.92
C ARG A 367 -3.35 -14.14 5.41
N PRO A 368 -3.07 -12.95 4.85
CA PRO A 368 -2.96 -12.76 3.41
C PRO A 368 -1.86 -13.60 2.76
N MET A 369 -0.76 -13.84 3.47
CA MET A 369 0.42 -14.56 3.01
C MET A 369 0.14 -16.07 2.84
N GLN A 370 -0.64 -16.41 1.81
CA GLN A 370 -0.98 -17.79 1.47
C GLN A 370 0.04 -18.33 0.46
N SER A 371 0.54 -19.55 0.69
CA SER A 371 1.39 -20.19 -0.32
C SER A 371 0.63 -20.39 -1.62
N TYR A 372 1.29 -20.08 -2.74
CA TYR A 372 0.75 -20.30 -4.07
C TYR A 372 0.43 -21.79 -4.28
N GLY A 373 -0.59 -22.08 -5.05
CA GLY A 373 -1.06 -23.43 -5.32
C GLY A 373 -2.25 -23.42 -6.27
N PRO A 374 -2.80 -24.58 -6.61
CA PRO A 374 -3.84 -24.72 -7.66
C PRO A 374 -5.19 -24.07 -7.32
N ASP A 375 -5.42 -23.71 -6.07
CA ASP A 375 -6.60 -22.99 -5.59
C ASP A 375 -6.26 -22.02 -4.46
N ILE A 376 -7.18 -21.12 -4.12
CA ILE A 376 -7.04 -20.14 -3.06
C ILE A 376 -7.76 -20.65 -1.81
N LYS A 377 -7.01 -20.85 -0.72
CA LYS A 377 -7.56 -21.33 0.55
C LYS A 377 -8.58 -20.36 1.16
N SER A 378 -8.32 -19.07 1.06
CA SER A 378 -9.21 -18.02 1.57
C SER A 378 -9.15 -16.77 0.70
N VAL A 379 -10.16 -16.58 -0.13
CA VAL A 379 -10.30 -15.37 -0.96
C VAL A 379 -10.45 -14.11 -0.11
N LYS A 380 -11.08 -14.21 1.06
CA LYS A 380 -11.19 -13.11 2.03
C LYS A 380 -9.82 -12.57 2.46
N TRP A 381 -8.91 -13.46 2.85
CA TRP A 381 -7.62 -13.05 3.38
C TRP A 381 -6.66 -12.64 2.26
N LEU A 382 -6.68 -13.32 1.12
CA LEU A 382 -5.85 -12.95 -0.02
C LEU A 382 -6.14 -11.51 -0.49
N ASN A 383 -7.40 -11.12 -0.51
CA ASN A 383 -7.81 -9.80 -0.99
C ASN A 383 -7.95 -8.73 0.10
N ARG A 384 -7.44 -8.97 1.32
CA ARG A 384 -7.64 -8.07 2.46
C ARG A 384 -7.18 -6.63 2.16
N ASP A 385 -6.02 -6.48 1.54
CA ASP A 385 -5.38 -5.17 1.35
C ASP A 385 -5.97 -4.43 0.14
N GLY A 386 -6.52 -5.14 -0.85
CA GLY A 386 -7.28 -4.56 -1.97
C GLY A 386 -8.77 -4.32 -1.68
N TYR A 387 -9.31 -4.90 -0.60
CA TYR A 387 -10.74 -4.85 -0.31
C TYR A 387 -11.32 -3.43 -0.19
N VAL A 388 -10.54 -2.49 0.31
CA VAL A 388 -10.97 -1.09 0.45
C VAL A 388 -11.22 -0.47 -0.91
N LEU A 389 -10.29 -0.64 -1.85
CA LEU A 389 -10.44 -0.14 -3.22
C LEU A 389 -11.56 -0.85 -3.98
N ASP A 390 -11.69 -2.17 -3.77
CA ASP A 390 -12.79 -2.91 -4.38
C ASP A 390 -14.15 -2.35 -3.93
N LYS A 391 -14.28 -1.95 -2.66
CA LYS A 391 -15.48 -1.30 -2.15
C LYS A 391 -15.66 0.13 -2.63
N ALA A 392 -14.59 0.86 -2.90
CA ALA A 392 -14.69 2.21 -3.44
C ALA A 392 -15.09 2.21 -4.93
N PHE A 393 -14.56 1.28 -5.72
CA PHE A 393 -14.64 1.36 -7.17
C PHE A 393 -15.65 0.40 -7.83
N ILE A 394 -15.85 -0.79 -7.27
CA ILE A 394 -16.67 -1.85 -7.87
C ILE A 394 -17.72 -2.40 -6.90
N ASN A 395 -18.17 -1.57 -5.96
CA ASN A 395 -19.18 -1.96 -4.98
C ASN A 395 -20.53 -2.30 -5.64
N GLY A 396 -20.92 -1.57 -6.69
CA GLY A 396 -22.15 -1.78 -7.46
C GLY A 396 -22.08 -2.93 -8.47
N ALA A 397 -20.88 -3.42 -8.79
CA ALA A 397 -20.71 -4.43 -9.84
C ALA A 397 -21.53 -5.71 -9.58
N THR A 398 -22.15 -6.23 -10.64
CA THR A 398 -22.97 -7.42 -10.64
C THR A 398 -22.14 -8.70 -10.75
N TRP A 399 -22.75 -9.85 -10.46
CA TRP A 399 -22.09 -11.13 -10.68
C TRP A 399 -21.80 -11.40 -12.17
N GLU A 400 -22.68 -10.95 -13.04
CA GLU A 400 -22.54 -11.12 -14.48
C GLU A 400 -21.30 -10.40 -15.00
N GLU A 401 -21.00 -9.18 -14.54
CA GLU A 401 -19.79 -8.43 -14.88
C GLU A 401 -18.53 -9.12 -14.35
N TRP A 402 -18.53 -9.58 -13.11
CA TRP A 402 -17.42 -10.37 -12.55
C TRP A 402 -17.19 -11.66 -13.33
N LYS A 403 -18.25 -12.36 -13.70
CA LYS A 403 -18.20 -13.61 -14.45
C LYS A 403 -17.64 -13.38 -15.85
N GLU A 404 -18.09 -12.34 -16.52
CA GLU A 404 -17.60 -11.98 -17.86
C GLU A 404 -16.09 -11.75 -17.84
N GLN A 405 -15.57 -11.01 -16.87
CA GLN A 405 -14.12 -10.77 -16.78
C GLN A 405 -13.34 -12.03 -16.38
N ALA A 406 -13.89 -12.89 -15.54
CA ALA A 406 -13.27 -14.19 -15.23
C ALA A 406 -13.22 -15.12 -16.45
N GLU A 407 -14.32 -15.20 -17.23
CA GLU A 407 -14.37 -15.95 -18.48
C GLU A 407 -13.46 -15.34 -19.55
N TYR A 408 -13.34 -14.01 -19.60
CA TYR A 408 -12.39 -13.33 -20.48
C TYR A 408 -10.94 -13.78 -20.20
N ILE A 409 -10.51 -13.77 -18.94
CA ILE A 409 -9.19 -14.27 -18.54
C ILE A 409 -9.04 -15.74 -18.91
N GLN A 410 -10.05 -16.57 -18.60
CA GLN A 410 -9.99 -18.02 -18.87
C GLN A 410 -9.79 -18.34 -20.35
N ASN A 411 -10.42 -17.56 -21.23
CA ASN A 411 -10.39 -17.76 -22.67
C ASN A 411 -9.14 -17.18 -23.34
N ASN A 412 -8.64 -16.03 -22.87
CA ASN A 412 -7.54 -15.31 -23.50
C ASN A 412 -6.16 -15.71 -22.96
N LEU A 413 -6.07 -16.10 -21.70
CA LEU A 413 -4.83 -16.58 -21.09
C LEU A 413 -4.65 -18.07 -21.34
N THR A 414 -4.33 -18.47 -22.57
CA THR A 414 -4.18 -19.87 -22.96
C THR A 414 -2.95 -20.55 -22.35
N ASP A 415 -2.90 -21.89 -22.35
CA ASP A 415 -1.71 -22.64 -21.90
C ASP A 415 -0.44 -22.22 -22.65
N SER A 416 -0.56 -21.99 -23.97
CA SER A 416 0.59 -21.56 -24.79
C SER A 416 1.09 -20.16 -24.41
N LYS A 417 0.21 -19.22 -24.06
CA LYS A 417 0.60 -17.89 -23.59
C LYS A 417 1.30 -17.97 -22.22
N ILE A 418 0.77 -18.81 -21.31
CA ILE A 418 1.42 -19.06 -20.02
C ILE A 418 2.81 -19.65 -20.23
N ASP A 419 2.93 -20.70 -21.05
CA ASP A 419 4.23 -21.33 -21.31
C ASP A 419 5.21 -20.36 -21.96
N ALA A 420 4.76 -19.51 -22.89
CA ALA A 420 5.59 -18.51 -23.54
C ALA A 420 6.10 -17.44 -22.56
N ALA A 421 5.23 -16.92 -21.67
CA ALA A 421 5.60 -15.92 -20.67
C ALA A 421 6.72 -16.43 -19.74
N PHE A 422 6.64 -17.66 -19.27
CA PHE A 422 7.68 -18.24 -18.43
C PHE A 422 8.92 -18.67 -19.23
N ALA A 423 8.81 -19.01 -20.51
CA ALA A 423 9.96 -19.33 -21.36
C ALA A 423 10.86 -18.12 -21.65
N ALA A 424 10.38 -16.90 -21.44
CA ALA A 424 11.17 -15.67 -21.54
C ALA A 424 12.14 -15.46 -20.36
N LEU A 425 11.97 -16.20 -19.24
CA LEU A 425 12.89 -16.16 -18.11
C LEU A 425 14.24 -16.80 -18.47
N PRO A 426 15.36 -16.41 -17.79
CA PRO A 426 16.66 -17.03 -18.03
C PRO A 426 16.64 -18.55 -17.94
N ASP A 427 17.42 -19.24 -18.79
CA ASP A 427 17.48 -20.71 -18.81
C ASP A 427 17.87 -21.29 -17.43
N ASP A 428 18.75 -20.59 -16.71
CA ASP A 428 19.22 -21.02 -15.38
C ASP A 428 18.13 -21.11 -14.33
N VAL A 429 16.97 -20.44 -14.52
CA VAL A 429 15.84 -20.47 -13.58
C VAL A 429 14.69 -21.38 -14.06
N GLN A 430 14.81 -22.01 -15.23
CA GLN A 430 13.85 -22.99 -15.76
C GLN A 430 13.98 -24.32 -14.97
N ASP A 431 13.37 -24.37 -13.80
CA ASP A 431 13.47 -25.49 -12.87
C ASP A 431 12.10 -26.01 -12.40
N GLU A 432 12.11 -26.96 -11.48
CA GLU A 432 10.89 -27.55 -10.93
C GLU A 432 9.96 -26.52 -10.27
N SER A 433 10.50 -25.40 -9.74
CA SER A 433 9.68 -24.36 -9.14
C SER A 433 8.86 -23.60 -10.18
N ILE A 434 9.45 -23.28 -11.33
CA ILE A 434 8.75 -22.67 -12.47
C ILE A 434 7.72 -23.63 -13.05
N GLU A 435 8.05 -24.90 -13.24
CA GLU A 435 7.09 -25.89 -13.73
C GLU A 435 5.90 -26.08 -12.78
N GLN A 436 6.16 -26.05 -11.45
CA GLN A 436 5.07 -26.10 -10.47
C GLN A 436 4.21 -24.84 -10.52
N ILE A 437 4.81 -23.64 -10.62
CA ILE A 437 4.08 -22.37 -10.77
C ILE A 437 3.18 -22.40 -12.01
N LYS A 438 3.71 -22.81 -13.17
CA LYS A 438 2.93 -22.94 -14.42
C LYS A 438 1.75 -23.90 -14.26
N LYS A 439 1.99 -25.06 -13.65
CA LYS A 439 0.94 -26.05 -13.39
C LYS A 439 -0.17 -25.49 -12.50
N ASP A 440 0.21 -24.82 -11.42
CA ASP A 440 -0.76 -24.25 -10.48
C ASP A 440 -1.51 -23.05 -11.09
N LEU A 441 -0.84 -22.23 -11.90
CA LEU A 441 -1.46 -21.13 -12.65
C LEU A 441 -2.51 -21.64 -13.65
N LYS A 442 -2.21 -22.68 -14.41
CA LYS A 442 -3.16 -23.32 -15.34
C LYS A 442 -4.36 -23.90 -14.57
N ALA A 443 -4.12 -24.51 -13.42
CA ALA A 443 -5.20 -25.04 -12.58
C ALA A 443 -6.09 -23.93 -11.98
N ARG A 444 -5.49 -22.83 -11.47
CA ARG A 444 -6.26 -21.66 -11.01
C ARG A 444 -7.08 -21.03 -12.12
N ARG A 445 -6.47 -20.85 -13.31
CA ARG A 445 -7.19 -20.32 -14.47
C ARG A 445 -8.39 -21.20 -14.84
N ALA A 446 -8.25 -22.51 -14.80
CA ALA A 446 -9.37 -23.42 -15.05
C ALA A 446 -10.50 -23.26 -14.04
N ASN A 447 -10.20 -22.84 -12.82
CA ASN A 447 -11.15 -22.62 -11.71
C ASN A 447 -11.45 -21.13 -11.42
N ILE A 448 -11.05 -20.21 -12.29
CA ILE A 448 -11.06 -18.78 -12.00
C ILE A 448 -12.45 -18.20 -11.80
N VAL A 449 -13.46 -18.73 -12.50
CA VAL A 449 -14.86 -18.32 -12.36
C VAL A 449 -15.40 -18.65 -10.95
N ASP A 450 -15.06 -19.83 -10.39
CA ASP A 450 -15.42 -20.17 -9.01
C ASP A 450 -14.66 -19.28 -8.00
N ILE A 451 -13.38 -19.04 -8.22
CA ILE A 451 -12.58 -18.14 -7.38
C ILE A 451 -13.20 -16.74 -7.36
N ALA A 452 -13.54 -16.18 -8.52
CA ALA A 452 -14.21 -14.90 -8.64
C ALA A 452 -15.57 -14.89 -7.92
N LYS A 453 -16.38 -15.97 -8.07
CA LYS A 453 -17.68 -16.09 -7.38
C LYS A 453 -17.55 -16.12 -5.87
N ARG A 454 -16.54 -16.83 -5.34
CA ARG A 454 -16.27 -16.85 -3.89
C ARG A 454 -15.92 -15.47 -3.34
N TYR A 455 -15.13 -14.69 -4.10
CA TYR A 455 -14.75 -13.34 -3.67
C TYR A 455 -15.92 -12.36 -3.82
N TYR A 456 -16.62 -12.36 -4.94
CA TYR A 456 -17.87 -11.60 -5.14
C TYR A 456 -18.85 -11.84 -4.00
N THR A 457 -19.14 -13.12 -3.68
CA THR A 457 -20.05 -13.49 -2.58
C THR A 457 -19.54 -13.01 -1.21
N TYR A 458 -18.21 -12.92 -1.03
CA TYR A 458 -17.64 -12.35 0.19
C TYR A 458 -17.87 -10.84 0.26
N GLN A 459 -17.64 -10.10 -0.82
CA GLN A 459 -17.85 -8.65 -0.89
C GLN A 459 -19.31 -8.27 -0.65
N LYS A 460 -20.25 -8.96 -1.27
CA LYS A 460 -21.71 -8.71 -1.15
C LYS A 460 -22.26 -8.86 0.28
N LYS A 461 -21.54 -9.50 1.20
CA LYS A 461 -21.97 -9.59 2.61
C LYS A 461 -22.06 -8.26 3.32
N PHE A 462 -21.32 -7.29 2.87
CA PHE A 462 -21.29 -5.94 3.39
C PHE A 462 -21.32 -4.95 2.22
N GLU A 463 -22.27 -4.01 2.28
CA GLU A 463 -22.44 -2.99 1.26
C GLU A 463 -22.31 -1.59 1.85
N THR A 464 -21.90 -0.64 1.02
CA THR A 464 -21.87 0.79 1.33
C THR A 464 -22.67 1.52 0.27
N VAL A 465 -23.61 2.35 0.69
CA VAL A 465 -24.38 3.24 -0.17
C VAL A 465 -24.02 4.66 0.24
N ILE A 466 -23.69 5.49 -0.72
CA ILE A 466 -23.17 6.85 -0.49
C ILE A 466 -24.05 7.80 -1.30
N GLY A 467 -24.53 8.86 -0.65
CA GLY A 467 -25.26 9.96 -1.28
C GLY A 467 -24.34 10.91 -2.03
N THR A 468 -24.87 12.11 -2.27
CA THR A 468 -24.11 13.22 -2.87
C THR A 468 -23.63 14.20 -1.78
N GLU A 469 -22.96 15.28 -2.17
CA GLU A 469 -22.61 16.38 -1.24
C GLU A 469 -23.74 17.42 -1.13
N ASP A 470 -24.89 17.18 -1.81
CA ASP A 470 -26.09 18.05 -1.86
C ASP A 470 -27.26 17.35 -1.16
N ASP A 471 -28.41 18.04 -1.00
CA ASP A 471 -29.60 17.53 -0.33
C ASP A 471 -30.17 16.28 -1.04
N ASP A 472 -30.14 15.12 -0.41
CA ASP A 472 -30.59 13.85 -0.94
C ASP A 472 -31.83 13.31 -0.23
N GLN A 473 -32.68 12.59 -0.95
CA GLN A 473 -33.79 11.83 -0.38
C GLN A 473 -33.48 10.32 -0.47
N PHE A 474 -33.28 9.67 0.67
CA PHE A 474 -33.06 8.23 0.79
C PHE A 474 -34.36 7.52 1.09
N LEU A 475 -34.90 6.79 0.10
CA LEU A 475 -36.06 5.93 0.28
C LEU A 475 -35.62 4.47 0.43
N ILE A 476 -35.81 3.91 1.63
CA ILE A 476 -35.38 2.57 1.99
C ILE A 476 -36.62 1.71 2.24
N THR A 477 -36.95 0.85 1.29
CA THR A 477 -38.15 0.00 1.34
C THR A 477 -37.84 -1.43 1.78
N ARG A 478 -38.42 -1.87 2.90
CA ARG A 478 -38.34 -3.23 3.43
C ARG A 478 -39.40 -4.11 2.78
N LYS A 479 -39.02 -4.91 1.79
CA LYS A 479 -39.90 -5.82 1.04
C LYS A 479 -39.93 -7.22 1.68
N ASP A 480 -40.88 -8.04 1.23
CA ASP A 480 -40.94 -9.45 1.62
C ASP A 480 -39.69 -10.23 1.19
N ASN A 481 -39.53 -11.45 1.74
CA ASN A 481 -38.40 -12.35 1.46
C ASN A 481 -37.01 -11.80 1.78
N GLY A 482 -36.92 -10.81 2.68
CA GLY A 482 -35.63 -10.25 3.11
C GLY A 482 -35.00 -9.28 2.11
N ILE A 483 -35.76 -8.77 1.17
CA ILE A 483 -35.30 -7.76 0.21
C ILE A 483 -35.36 -6.39 0.85
N THR A 484 -34.34 -5.59 0.61
CA THR A 484 -34.27 -4.17 0.96
C THR A 484 -33.91 -3.40 -0.31
N GLN A 485 -34.80 -2.55 -0.79
CA GLN A 485 -34.52 -1.60 -1.86
C GLN A 485 -34.04 -0.30 -1.26
N ILE A 486 -33.04 0.31 -1.86
CA ILE A 486 -32.52 1.64 -1.50
C ILE A 486 -32.54 2.47 -2.77
N GLN A 487 -33.21 3.61 -2.70
CA GLN A 487 -33.29 4.60 -3.76
C GLN A 487 -32.75 5.94 -3.23
N ILE A 488 -32.01 6.66 -4.04
CA ILE A 488 -31.53 8.03 -3.74
C ILE A 488 -32.03 8.94 -4.84
N ILE A 489 -32.69 10.02 -4.44
CA ILE A 489 -33.14 11.08 -5.31
C ILE A 489 -32.37 12.33 -4.91
N ASN A 490 -31.66 12.96 -5.84
CA ASN A 490 -30.87 14.14 -5.58
C ASN A 490 -31.73 15.41 -5.49
N GLU A 491 -31.11 16.58 -5.22
CA GLU A 491 -31.77 17.89 -5.12
C GLU A 491 -32.54 18.31 -6.41
N ASP A 492 -32.14 17.80 -7.58
CA ASP A 492 -32.78 18.05 -8.87
C ASP A 492 -33.99 17.12 -9.13
N ASP A 493 -34.47 16.38 -8.14
CA ASP A 493 -35.52 15.34 -8.26
C ASP A 493 -35.15 14.20 -9.22
N GLU A 494 -33.88 13.92 -9.46
CA GLU A 494 -33.41 12.81 -10.29
C GLU A 494 -33.12 11.58 -9.45
N LEU A 495 -33.60 10.41 -9.93
CA LEU A 495 -33.27 9.11 -9.32
C LEU A 495 -31.81 8.74 -9.70
N VAL A 496 -30.89 8.95 -8.77
CA VAL A 496 -29.44 8.73 -9.00
C VAL A 496 -28.97 7.34 -8.55
N PHE A 497 -29.75 6.66 -7.71
CA PHE A 497 -29.43 5.31 -7.23
C PHE A 497 -30.72 4.49 -7.02
N ASP A 498 -30.76 3.24 -7.49
CA ASP A 498 -31.88 2.29 -7.25
C ASP A 498 -31.37 0.85 -7.27
N GLU A 499 -31.21 0.26 -6.07
CA GLU A 499 -30.68 -1.09 -5.93
C GLU A 499 -31.49 -1.93 -4.93
N GLU A 500 -31.60 -3.24 -5.22
CA GLU A 500 -32.19 -4.23 -4.33
C GLU A 500 -31.16 -5.17 -3.72
N TYR A 501 -31.18 -5.29 -2.41
CA TYR A 501 -30.30 -6.18 -1.64
C TYR A 501 -31.10 -7.30 -1.01
N THR A 502 -30.59 -8.54 -1.10
CA THR A 502 -31.20 -9.70 -0.46
C THR A 502 -30.47 -10.07 0.83
N LYS A 503 -31.22 -10.46 1.86
CA LYS A 503 -30.66 -10.85 3.16
C LYS A 503 -29.76 -12.09 3.09
N ASP A 504 -29.96 -12.95 2.11
CA ASP A 504 -29.16 -14.17 1.93
C ASP A 504 -27.74 -13.82 1.45
N GLU A 505 -27.59 -12.79 0.65
CA GLU A 505 -26.31 -12.29 0.15
C GLU A 505 -25.74 -11.21 1.07
N THR A 506 -26.52 -10.18 1.41
CA THR A 506 -26.08 -8.99 2.16
C THR A 506 -26.53 -9.04 3.61
N LYS A 507 -25.58 -8.95 4.53
CA LYS A 507 -25.83 -9.01 5.98
C LYS A 507 -25.99 -7.65 6.61
N GLU A 508 -25.27 -6.65 6.08
CA GLU A 508 -25.18 -5.30 6.64
C GLU A 508 -24.92 -4.29 5.51
N ILE A 509 -25.58 -3.14 5.60
CA ILE A 509 -25.39 -1.99 4.71
C ILE A 509 -25.11 -0.76 5.58
N TRP A 510 -24.09 0.00 5.23
CA TRP A 510 -23.85 1.34 5.75
C TRP A 510 -24.27 2.35 4.69
N ILE A 511 -25.08 3.32 5.10
CA ILE A 511 -25.61 4.38 4.23
C ILE A 511 -25.08 5.70 4.76
N TYR A 512 -24.48 6.50 3.90
CA TYR A 512 -23.91 7.80 4.21
C TYR A 512 -24.65 8.90 3.43
N GLY A 513 -25.14 9.92 4.11
CA GLY A 513 -25.64 11.14 3.49
C GLY A 513 -24.49 11.94 2.88
N LEU A 514 -23.48 12.22 3.63
CA LEU A 514 -22.29 13.03 3.43
C LEU A 514 -22.50 14.47 3.91
N ASP A 515 -22.78 15.42 3.03
CA ASP A 515 -23.14 16.81 3.32
C ASP A 515 -24.58 17.07 2.84
N GLY A 516 -25.16 18.22 3.12
CA GLY A 516 -26.53 18.57 2.77
C GLY A 516 -27.57 18.28 3.85
N ASP A 517 -28.78 18.83 3.67
CA ASP A 517 -29.95 18.58 4.54
C ASP A 517 -30.71 17.36 4.01
N ASP A 518 -30.29 16.15 4.41
CA ASP A 518 -30.80 14.89 3.87
C ASP A 518 -32.11 14.41 4.48
N GLU A 519 -32.93 13.68 3.69
CA GLU A 519 -34.13 13.01 4.19
C GLU A 519 -34.02 11.48 4.11
N PHE A 520 -34.00 10.79 5.26
CA PHE A 520 -33.94 9.33 5.34
C PHE A 520 -35.30 8.75 5.74
N LYS A 521 -35.94 8.02 4.84
CA LYS A 521 -37.18 7.31 5.08
C LYS A 521 -36.99 5.80 5.02
N VAL A 522 -37.33 5.08 6.10
CA VAL A 522 -37.31 3.61 6.15
C VAL A 522 -38.71 3.08 6.32
N GLU A 523 -39.28 2.46 5.30
CA GLU A 523 -40.66 1.98 5.28
C GLU A 523 -40.80 0.50 4.93
N GLY A 524 -42.05 0.02 4.84
CA GLY A 524 -42.39 -1.35 4.45
C GLY A 524 -42.41 -2.34 5.62
N ASN A 525 -43.13 -3.45 5.44
CA ASN A 525 -43.42 -4.44 6.49
C ASN A 525 -42.84 -5.82 6.16
N GLY A 526 -41.76 -5.88 5.37
CA GLY A 526 -41.10 -7.15 5.03
C GLY A 526 -40.56 -7.91 6.25
N SER A 527 -39.97 -9.05 6.00
CA SER A 527 -39.40 -9.94 7.02
C SER A 527 -37.91 -10.21 6.74
N ASN A 528 -37.19 -10.77 7.71
CA ASN A 528 -35.80 -11.18 7.56
C ASN A 528 -34.83 -10.03 7.18
N TYR A 529 -34.80 -8.97 7.97
CA TYR A 529 -34.14 -7.71 7.69
C TYR A 529 -32.61 -7.78 7.57
N ILE A 530 -32.05 -7.07 6.60
CA ILE A 530 -30.64 -6.66 6.54
C ILE A 530 -30.40 -5.63 7.66
N ARG A 531 -29.21 -5.66 8.27
CA ARG A 531 -28.80 -4.61 9.23
C ARG A 531 -28.44 -3.34 8.47
N LEU A 532 -29.04 -2.22 8.85
CA LEU A 532 -28.70 -0.90 8.34
C LEU A 532 -28.02 -0.05 9.41
N ASN A 533 -26.97 0.63 9.04
CA ASN A 533 -26.40 1.74 9.78
C ASN A 533 -26.48 2.96 8.86
N ILE A 534 -27.25 3.95 9.26
CA ILE A 534 -27.49 5.19 8.53
C ILE A 534 -26.71 6.28 9.25
N LEU A 535 -25.85 6.95 8.50
CA LEU A 535 -25.02 8.08 8.96
C LEU A 535 -25.47 9.29 8.15
N GLY A 536 -26.10 10.28 8.80
CA GLY A 536 -26.55 11.50 8.14
C GLY A 536 -25.38 12.24 7.54
N GLY A 537 -24.51 12.72 8.37
CA GLY A 537 -23.34 13.44 7.93
C GLY A 537 -23.29 14.84 8.49
N GLU A 538 -22.93 15.80 7.66
CA GLU A 538 -22.95 17.21 8.07
C GLU A 538 -24.34 17.81 7.80
N GLU A 539 -24.61 19.02 8.27
CA GLU A 539 -25.88 19.77 8.22
C GLU A 539 -27.07 19.12 8.97
N ASN A 540 -28.33 19.39 8.62
CA ASN A 540 -29.50 19.10 9.47
C ASN A 540 -30.46 18.13 8.80
N ASP A 541 -30.41 16.88 9.17
CA ASP A 541 -31.11 15.79 8.52
C ASP A 541 -32.51 15.50 9.07
N ILE A 542 -33.33 14.86 8.24
CA ILE A 542 -34.66 14.40 8.60
C ILE A 542 -34.69 12.86 8.58
N TYR A 543 -35.14 12.26 9.70
CA TYR A 543 -35.25 10.82 9.86
C TYR A 543 -36.65 10.37 10.17
N ASP A 544 -37.22 9.49 9.32
CA ASP A 544 -38.52 8.87 9.53
C ASP A 544 -38.46 7.35 9.30
N PHE A 545 -38.13 6.60 10.34
CA PHE A 545 -38.01 5.13 10.26
C PHE A 545 -39.29 4.46 10.73
N GLU A 546 -40.35 4.42 9.91
CA GLU A 546 -41.58 3.67 10.18
C GLU A 546 -41.27 2.22 10.53
N ASN A 547 -40.25 1.63 9.90
CA ASN A 547 -39.72 0.32 10.24
C ASN A 547 -38.25 0.37 10.69
N SER A 548 -38.01 0.68 11.94
CA SER A 548 -36.67 0.80 12.53
C SER A 548 -36.00 -0.52 12.92
N ARG A 549 -36.59 -1.70 12.57
CA ARG A 549 -36.02 -3.01 12.92
C ARG A 549 -34.66 -3.23 12.26
N LYS A 550 -33.64 -3.57 13.08
CA LYS A 550 -32.23 -3.73 12.67
C LYS A 550 -31.63 -2.49 11.99
N THR A 551 -32.21 -1.32 12.20
CA THR A 551 -31.69 -0.02 11.75
C THR A 551 -31.11 0.74 12.93
N LYS A 552 -30.00 1.42 12.70
CA LYS A 552 -29.37 2.35 13.63
C LYS A 552 -29.05 3.65 12.93
N LEU A 553 -29.30 4.74 13.64
CA LEU A 553 -28.96 6.09 13.24
C LEU A 553 -27.66 6.53 13.92
N TYR A 554 -26.77 7.16 13.17
CA TYR A 554 -25.58 7.86 13.64
C TYR A 554 -25.55 9.25 13.03
N ASP A 555 -25.25 10.27 13.89
CA ASP A 555 -25.23 11.64 13.43
C ASP A 555 -24.57 12.56 14.43
N TYR A 556 -24.37 13.84 14.04
CA TYR A 556 -23.91 14.88 14.95
C TYR A 556 -24.98 15.24 16.00
N LYS A 557 -24.50 15.40 17.22
CA LYS A 557 -25.38 15.82 18.33
C LYS A 557 -25.67 17.32 18.27
N SER A 558 -24.75 18.11 17.73
CA SER A 558 -24.82 19.58 17.68
C SER A 558 -25.68 20.12 16.54
N LYS A 559 -26.11 19.28 15.61
CA LYS A 559 -26.97 19.66 14.49
C LYS A 559 -28.45 19.60 14.88
N ASP A 560 -29.28 20.43 14.23
CA ASP A 560 -30.72 20.55 14.48
C ASP A 560 -31.54 19.47 13.74
N ASN A 561 -31.12 18.23 13.85
CA ASN A 561 -31.73 17.09 13.18
C ASN A 561 -33.18 16.84 13.59
N THR A 562 -34.06 16.59 12.64
CA THR A 562 -35.46 16.24 12.86
C THR A 562 -35.66 14.73 12.88
N ILE A 563 -35.84 14.15 14.06
CA ILE A 563 -36.00 12.70 14.23
C ILE A 563 -37.45 12.39 14.63
N LYS A 564 -38.24 11.95 13.63
CA LYS A 564 -39.64 11.53 13.86
C LYS A 564 -39.72 10.14 14.50
N ASN A 565 -39.06 9.17 13.85
CA ASN A 565 -38.95 7.77 14.31
C ASN A 565 -37.57 7.24 13.91
N ALA A 566 -36.73 6.79 14.83
CA ALA A 566 -35.40 6.27 14.45
C ALA A 566 -34.97 4.99 15.18
N GLY A 567 -35.69 4.55 16.20
CA GLY A 567 -35.29 3.37 16.98
C GLY A 567 -34.00 3.62 17.78
N LYS A 568 -32.93 2.89 17.45
CA LYS A 568 -31.61 3.07 18.11
C LYS A 568 -30.82 4.17 17.43
N LYS A 569 -30.45 5.20 18.19
CA LYS A 569 -29.64 6.31 17.70
C LYS A 569 -28.39 6.52 18.53
N TRP A 570 -27.35 7.02 17.88
CA TRP A 570 -26.07 7.39 18.46
C TRP A 570 -25.65 8.74 17.89
N LEU A 571 -25.90 9.79 18.66
CA LEU A 571 -25.59 11.17 18.28
C LEU A 571 -24.32 11.63 19.01
N VAL A 572 -23.30 12.00 18.24
CA VAL A 572 -21.99 12.40 18.78
C VAL A 572 -21.28 13.38 17.85
N ASP A 573 -20.69 14.42 18.43
CA ASP A 573 -19.90 15.40 17.69
C ASP A 573 -18.48 14.85 17.45
N SER A 574 -18.37 13.95 16.47
CA SER A 574 -17.10 13.36 16.06
C SER A 574 -17.07 13.22 14.55
N TYR A 575 -16.17 13.96 13.92
CA TYR A 575 -15.93 13.92 12.48
C TYR A 575 -15.64 12.49 12.01
N GLU A 576 -14.73 11.77 12.68
CA GLU A 576 -14.31 10.43 12.27
C GLU A 576 -15.44 9.38 12.36
N ILE A 577 -16.49 9.63 13.13
CA ILE A 577 -17.65 8.71 13.22
C ILE A 577 -18.66 9.01 12.12
N ASN A 578 -18.97 10.27 11.89
CA ASN A 578 -20.06 10.71 11.02
C ASN A 578 -19.65 10.83 9.54
N THR A 579 -18.35 11.02 9.26
CA THR A 579 -17.86 11.17 7.90
C THR A 579 -17.56 9.81 7.24
N TYR A 580 -17.74 9.73 5.93
CA TYR A 580 -17.34 8.58 5.14
C TYR A 580 -15.81 8.42 5.12
N ASP A 581 -15.37 7.23 5.42
CA ASP A 581 -13.98 6.82 5.37
C ASP A 581 -13.91 5.36 4.85
N PRO A 582 -13.40 5.12 3.65
CA PRO A 582 -13.29 3.78 3.06
C PRO A 582 -12.41 2.85 3.90
N ASP A 583 -11.42 3.39 4.64
CA ASP A 583 -10.52 2.63 5.51
C ASP A 583 -11.13 2.28 6.87
N LYS A 584 -12.33 2.79 7.17
CA LYS A 584 -12.99 2.53 8.45
C LYS A 584 -13.21 1.04 8.67
N ARG A 585 -12.57 0.49 9.69
CA ARG A 585 -12.62 -0.94 9.98
C ARG A 585 -14.00 -1.40 10.46
N LYS A 586 -14.52 -2.43 9.81
CA LYS A 586 -15.88 -2.97 10.02
C LYS A 586 -15.90 -4.25 10.85
N TYR A 587 -14.79 -4.96 10.93
CA TYR A 587 -14.68 -6.27 11.57
C TYR A 587 -13.74 -6.24 12.78
N ASP A 588 -14.19 -6.90 13.84
CA ASP A 588 -13.38 -7.11 15.04
C ASP A 588 -12.10 -7.89 14.71
N GLN A 589 -11.03 -7.62 15.45
CA GLN A 589 -9.72 -8.24 15.26
C GLN A 589 -9.25 -8.89 16.56
N ASN A 590 -8.67 -10.08 16.47
CA ASN A 590 -8.01 -10.73 17.57
C ASN A 590 -6.56 -11.04 17.20
N VAL A 591 -5.61 -10.59 18.02
CA VAL A 591 -4.17 -10.78 17.86
C VAL A 591 -3.66 -11.58 19.04
N LEU A 592 -3.21 -12.81 18.78
CA LEU A 592 -2.63 -13.72 19.75
C LEU A 592 -1.13 -13.85 19.50
N LEU A 593 -0.31 -13.32 20.40
CA LEU A 593 1.15 -13.35 20.30
C LEU A 593 1.75 -14.20 21.43
N PRO A 594 2.49 -15.28 21.11
CA PRO A 594 3.37 -15.91 22.09
C PRO A 594 4.54 -14.96 22.38
N SER A 595 5.01 -14.94 23.61
CA SER A 595 6.19 -14.20 24.02
C SER A 595 7.20 -15.12 24.68
N ILE A 596 8.46 -14.97 24.30
CA ILE A 596 9.60 -15.62 24.96
C ILE A 596 10.58 -14.50 25.28
N ALA A 597 10.96 -14.40 26.53
CA ALA A 597 11.93 -13.42 26.99
C ALA A 597 12.88 -14.05 28.01
N PHE A 598 14.00 -13.41 28.25
CA PHE A 598 14.91 -13.71 29.32
C PHE A 598 15.09 -12.47 30.19
N ASP A 599 14.78 -12.60 31.46
CA ASP A 599 15.01 -11.58 32.44
C ASP A 599 16.20 -12.02 33.32
N PRO A 600 17.23 -11.17 33.54
CA PRO A 600 18.41 -11.54 34.30
C PRO A 600 18.10 -11.97 35.74
N ASP A 601 17.03 -11.43 36.35
CA ASP A 601 16.66 -11.73 37.75
C ASP A 601 15.63 -12.85 37.84
N ALA A 602 14.72 -12.98 36.89
CA ALA A 602 13.61 -13.94 36.90
C ALA A 602 13.86 -15.18 36.00
N GLY A 603 14.88 -15.17 35.15
CA GLY A 603 15.23 -16.27 34.25
C GLY A 603 14.42 -16.29 32.94
N PHE A 604 14.17 -17.49 32.45
CA PHE A 604 13.47 -17.70 31.20
C PHE A 604 11.97 -17.49 31.38
N GLN A 605 11.39 -16.63 30.56
CA GLN A 605 9.97 -16.27 30.59
C GLN A 605 9.27 -16.79 29.34
N VAL A 606 8.14 -17.45 29.51
CA VAL A 606 7.23 -17.83 28.43
C VAL A 606 5.87 -17.23 28.72
N GLY A 607 5.25 -16.64 27.69
CA GLY A 607 3.96 -16.00 27.87
C GLY A 607 3.09 -16.03 26.63
N VAL A 608 1.86 -15.56 26.79
CA VAL A 608 0.91 -15.32 25.71
C VAL A 608 0.19 -14.02 25.96
N LYS A 609 0.14 -13.19 24.92
CA LYS A 609 -0.63 -11.94 24.92
C LYS A 609 -1.73 -12.05 23.87
N ASP A 610 -2.99 -11.96 24.32
CA ASP A 610 -4.17 -11.94 23.46
C ASP A 610 -4.80 -10.54 23.50
N THR A 611 -4.96 -9.92 22.33
CA THR A 611 -5.54 -8.59 22.20
C THR A 611 -6.76 -8.66 21.29
N TYR A 612 -7.94 -8.56 21.85
CA TYR A 612 -9.19 -8.48 21.12
C TYR A 612 -9.61 -7.03 20.98
N THR A 613 -9.68 -6.54 19.73
CA THR A 613 -10.10 -5.19 19.39
C THR A 613 -11.46 -5.23 18.71
N LYS A 614 -12.42 -4.53 19.30
CA LYS A 614 -13.77 -4.39 18.77
C LYS A 614 -13.91 -3.05 18.07
N TYR A 615 -14.21 -3.09 16.79
CA TYR A 615 -14.45 -1.92 15.95
C TYR A 615 -15.94 -1.58 15.85
N GLY A 616 -16.27 -0.48 15.21
CA GLY A 616 -17.65 -0.03 14.98
C GLY A 616 -17.78 1.49 14.96
N LEU A 617 -19.01 1.97 14.81
CA LEU A 617 -19.36 3.38 14.61
C LEU A 617 -19.65 4.15 15.91
N THR A 618 -19.04 3.81 17.03
CA THR A 618 -19.34 4.47 18.30
C THR A 618 -18.17 5.21 18.93
N ASN A 619 -16.95 4.82 18.62
CA ASN A 619 -15.72 5.48 19.07
C ASN A 619 -14.62 5.22 18.05
N ASN A 620 -13.69 6.16 17.89
CA ASN A 620 -12.50 6.05 17.05
C ASN A 620 -11.24 6.05 17.94
N PRO A 621 -10.20 5.24 17.68
CA PRO A 621 -10.03 4.31 16.55
C PRO A 621 -10.72 2.96 16.73
N PHE A 622 -11.26 2.62 17.89
CA PHE A 622 -11.98 1.37 18.16
C PHE A 622 -13.00 1.55 19.28
N LYS A 623 -14.03 0.72 19.27
CA LYS A 623 -15.08 0.75 20.29
C LYS A 623 -14.59 0.27 21.66
N ALA A 624 -13.81 -0.79 21.68
CA ALA A 624 -13.22 -1.38 22.89
C ALA A 624 -12.03 -2.24 22.52
N GLN A 625 -11.03 -2.30 23.38
CA GLN A 625 -9.91 -3.22 23.27
C GLN A 625 -9.71 -3.94 24.60
N HIS A 626 -9.58 -5.25 24.55
CA HIS A 626 -9.33 -6.12 25.68
C HIS A 626 -8.00 -6.83 25.49
N THR A 627 -7.09 -6.66 26.44
CA THR A 627 -5.79 -7.36 26.41
C THR A 627 -5.71 -8.30 27.60
N PHE A 628 -5.41 -9.55 27.32
CA PHE A 628 -5.04 -10.56 28.30
C PHE A 628 -3.56 -10.89 28.12
N ASP A 629 -2.76 -10.75 29.17
CA ASP A 629 -1.32 -11.05 29.15
C ASP A 629 -1.01 -12.02 30.31
N ALA A 630 -0.59 -13.23 29.96
CA ALA A 630 -0.20 -14.25 30.92
C ALA A 630 1.25 -14.65 30.69
N ARG A 631 2.04 -14.66 31.75
CA ARG A 631 3.46 -14.97 31.71
C ARG A 631 3.84 -15.94 32.82
N TYR A 632 4.74 -16.87 32.50
CA TYR A 632 5.34 -17.82 33.42
C TYR A 632 6.85 -17.60 33.41
N TYR A 633 7.43 -17.52 34.60
CA TYR A 633 8.86 -17.29 34.85
C TYR A 633 9.52 -18.55 35.34
#